data_477b12b5df01b75758d6d9af9b9b7d83
#
_entry.id   477b12b5df01b75758d6d9af9b9b7d83
#
_cell.length_a   1.000
_cell.length_b   1.000
_cell.length_c   1.000
_cell.angle_alpha   90.00
_cell.angle_beta   90.00
_cell.angle_gamma   90.00
#
_symmetry.space_group_name_H-M   'P 1'
#
loop_
_entity.id
_entity.type
_entity.pdbx_description
1 polymer ?
#
loop_
_entity_poly.entity_id
_entity_poly.type
_entity_poly.pdbx_seq_one_letter_code
_entity_poly.pdbx_strand_id
1 'polypeptide(L)'
;ARGEPPLGPFKHAIGKPLHHGSWDYIAPTVYIDDDGRAYLYWGNPNIYYAELNEDMISLKGGVGKLEQTVESFGAPNPEKRVKGVKYKDTYTEGPWLHKREGKYYLLYAAGGVPEHIAYSMSDGPLGPWKYMGEIMPLQDTGSFTNHCGVIDYKGNSYFFYHTGKLPGGGGFGRSAAVEQFKYNADGTFPIINATREGVSPVGTLNPYERVEAETIAFSEGVKSEPNVKTGIYISEIHTGDYIKVREVDFGNKSPKRFTATVASALRGGTLEVRTDSISGPLIAELTIPSTGGWECWKTLQADIVKPVTGIQDIYFVFKGRKGCKLFNFDWYKFNR
;
A
#
# COMPACT_ATOMS: atom_id res chain seq x y z
N ALA A 1 -6.70 13.93 7.25
CA ALA A 1 -6.81 14.43 5.88
C ALA A 1 -8.17 14.02 5.29
N ARG A 2 -8.67 14.77 4.32
CA ARG A 2 -9.92 14.47 3.62
C ARG A 2 -9.70 14.62 2.12
N GLY A 3 -10.13 13.66 1.32
CA GLY A 3 -9.99 13.66 -0.14
C GLY A 3 -11.14 12.93 -0.82
N GLU A 4 -11.47 13.37 -2.01
CA GLU A 4 -12.35 12.74 -2.98
C GLU A 4 -11.65 12.84 -4.34
N PRO A 5 -11.29 11.77 -4.96
CA PRO A 5 -11.47 10.32 -4.69
C PRO A 5 -10.50 9.74 -3.62
N PRO A 6 -10.54 8.41 -3.37
CA PRO A 6 -9.69 7.74 -2.36
C PRO A 6 -8.18 7.92 -2.54
N LEU A 7 -7.74 8.21 -3.75
CA LEU A 7 -6.34 8.47 -4.10
C LEU A 7 -5.92 9.95 -3.89
N GLY A 8 -6.84 10.81 -3.45
CA GLY A 8 -6.57 12.23 -3.24
C GLY A 8 -6.86 13.11 -4.47
N PRO A 9 -6.31 14.34 -4.52
CA PRO A 9 -5.37 14.91 -3.54
C PRO A 9 -6.00 15.17 -2.18
N PHE A 10 -5.28 14.82 -1.11
CA PHE A 10 -5.75 15.00 0.25
C PHE A 10 -5.47 16.41 0.76
N LYS A 11 -6.44 16.99 1.45
CA LYS A 11 -6.31 18.27 2.13
C LYS A 11 -6.36 18.08 3.64
N HIS A 12 -5.63 18.90 4.37
CA HIS A 12 -5.72 18.93 5.83
C HIS A 12 -7.09 19.50 6.24
N ALA A 13 -7.97 18.66 6.81
CA ALA A 13 -9.39 19.02 7.02
C ALA A 13 -9.58 20.15 8.02
N ILE A 14 -8.77 20.22 9.07
CA ILE A 14 -8.93 21.16 10.20
C ILE A 14 -7.74 22.09 10.40
N GLY A 15 -6.66 21.96 9.59
CA GLY A 15 -5.48 22.83 9.64
C GLY A 15 -4.63 22.72 10.90
N LYS A 16 -4.94 21.79 11.81
CA LYS A 16 -4.25 21.56 13.09
C LYS A 16 -4.34 20.07 13.46
N PRO A 17 -3.51 19.56 14.38
CA PRO A 17 -3.67 18.21 14.90
C PRO A 17 -5.07 17.96 15.46
N LEU A 18 -5.62 16.75 15.23
CA LEU A 18 -6.91 16.35 15.78
C LEU A 18 -6.88 16.32 17.32
N HIS A 19 -5.77 15.85 17.86
CA HIS A 19 -5.48 15.84 19.28
C HIS A 19 -4.03 16.22 19.51
N HIS A 20 -3.79 17.09 20.48
CA HIS A 20 -2.44 17.47 20.89
C HIS A 20 -1.94 16.47 21.94
N GLY A 21 -0.75 15.95 21.72
CA GLY A 21 -0.09 15.01 22.60
C GLY A 21 1.40 15.12 22.52
N SER A 22 2.09 14.09 22.90
CA SER A 22 3.53 13.97 22.79
C SER A 22 3.92 13.25 21.50
N TRP A 23 5.23 13.04 21.29
CA TRP A 23 5.77 12.34 20.10
C TRP A 23 5.26 10.90 19.96
N ASP A 24 4.78 10.30 21.03
CA ASP A 24 4.22 8.94 21.07
C ASP A 24 2.81 8.85 20.48
N TYR A 25 2.22 9.96 20.02
CA TYR A 25 0.93 10.01 19.34
C TYR A 25 1.10 9.78 17.83
N ILE A 26 1.51 8.57 17.46
CA ILE A 26 1.83 8.15 16.09
C ILE A 26 1.01 6.93 15.67
N ALA A 27 1.13 6.53 14.40
CA ALA A 27 0.54 5.34 13.79
C ALA A 27 -0.98 5.19 13.98
N PRO A 28 -1.80 6.20 13.61
CA PRO A 28 -3.24 6.13 13.80
C PRO A 28 -3.91 5.17 12.81
N THR A 29 -4.92 4.45 13.29
CA THR A 29 -5.89 3.70 12.48
C THR A 29 -7.31 4.10 12.85
N VAL A 30 -8.23 4.07 11.87
CA VAL A 30 -9.66 4.31 12.08
C VAL A 30 -10.42 3.06 11.70
N TYR A 31 -11.34 2.67 12.56
CA TYR A 31 -12.28 1.59 12.31
C TYR A 31 -13.70 2.10 12.46
N ILE A 32 -14.56 1.82 11.48
CA ILE A 32 -16.00 2.11 11.53
C ILE A 32 -16.73 0.80 11.77
N ASP A 33 -17.47 0.72 12.88
CA ASP A 33 -18.23 -0.47 13.26
C ASP A 33 -19.56 -0.55 12.51
N ASP A 34 -20.21 -1.72 12.57
CA ASP A 34 -21.49 -1.99 11.89
C ASP A 34 -22.62 -1.07 12.36
N ASP A 35 -22.51 -0.52 13.58
CA ASP A 35 -23.46 0.45 14.13
C ASP A 35 -23.18 1.91 13.71
N GLY A 36 -22.15 2.12 12.86
CA GLY A 36 -21.74 3.42 12.35
C GLY A 36 -20.81 4.21 13.28
N ARG A 37 -20.53 3.71 14.49
CA ARG A 37 -19.55 4.36 15.37
C ARG A 37 -18.14 4.19 14.81
N ALA A 38 -17.35 5.27 14.82
CA ALA A 38 -16.00 5.29 14.36
C ALA A 38 -15.02 5.40 15.53
N TYR A 39 -14.02 4.53 15.54
CA TYR A 39 -13.00 4.47 16.58
C TYR A 39 -11.63 4.78 15.97
N LEU A 40 -10.91 5.69 16.61
CA LEU A 40 -9.51 6.01 16.32
C LEU A 40 -8.61 5.33 17.36
N TYR A 41 -7.61 4.58 16.90
CA TYR A 41 -6.56 3.99 17.74
C TYR A 41 -5.20 4.52 17.30
N TRP A 42 -4.27 4.73 18.27
CA TRP A 42 -2.92 5.21 17.98
C TRP A 42 -1.98 4.99 19.17
N GLY A 43 -0.69 5.20 18.95
CA GLY A 43 0.30 5.41 20.00
C GLY A 43 1.47 4.42 20.02
N ASN A 44 2.55 4.82 20.73
CA ASN A 44 3.79 4.09 20.97
C ASN A 44 4.46 4.60 22.29
N PRO A 45 4.74 3.79 23.30
CA PRO A 45 4.35 2.38 23.47
C PRO A 45 2.97 2.22 24.12
N ASN A 46 2.26 3.28 24.35
CA ASN A 46 0.91 3.24 24.90
C ASN A 46 -0.08 3.18 23.75
N ILE A 47 -1.15 2.42 23.94
CA ILE A 47 -2.24 2.39 22.98
C ILE A 47 -3.41 3.25 23.50
N TYR A 48 -3.72 4.27 22.72
CA TYR A 48 -4.82 5.19 22.97
C TYR A 48 -5.98 4.91 22.03
N TYR A 49 -7.17 5.33 22.45
CA TYR A 49 -8.36 5.29 21.61
C TYR A 49 -9.26 6.49 21.85
N ALA A 50 -10.06 6.83 20.86
CA ALA A 50 -11.16 7.78 20.98
C ALA A 50 -12.29 7.40 20.00
N GLU A 51 -13.54 7.71 20.34
CA GLU A 51 -14.63 7.69 19.38
C GLU A 51 -14.61 9.00 18.57
N LEU A 52 -14.83 8.90 17.27
CA LEU A 52 -14.97 10.07 16.39
C LEU A 52 -16.43 10.47 16.26
N ASN A 53 -16.68 11.76 16.10
CA ASN A 53 -17.99 12.24 15.64
C ASN A 53 -18.21 11.87 14.16
N GLU A 54 -19.46 11.99 13.69
CA GLU A 54 -19.84 11.70 12.31
C GLU A 54 -19.05 12.52 11.27
N ASP A 55 -18.53 13.68 11.66
CA ASP A 55 -17.68 14.51 10.81
C ASP A 55 -16.28 13.90 10.54
N MET A 56 -15.88 12.86 11.28
CA MET A 56 -14.59 12.15 11.20
C MET A 56 -13.36 13.05 11.45
N ILE A 57 -13.57 14.26 11.94
CA ILE A 57 -12.53 15.28 12.17
C ILE A 57 -12.59 15.91 13.57
N SER A 58 -13.43 15.37 14.43
CA SER A 58 -13.52 15.75 15.85
C SER A 58 -13.73 14.51 16.74
N LEU A 59 -13.26 14.58 18.00
CA LEU A 59 -13.43 13.52 18.96
C LEU A 59 -14.78 13.60 19.64
N LYS A 60 -15.41 12.45 19.84
CA LYS A 60 -16.62 12.32 20.66
C LYS A 60 -16.24 11.89 22.07
N GLY A 61 -16.16 12.86 22.96
CA GLY A 61 -15.70 12.62 24.35
C GLY A 61 -14.20 12.69 24.52
N GLY A 62 -13.69 11.97 25.52
CA GLY A 62 -12.28 11.97 25.92
C GLY A 62 -11.44 10.93 25.19
N VAL A 63 -10.13 11.04 25.39
CA VAL A 63 -9.15 10.03 24.98
C VAL A 63 -9.05 8.98 26.08
N GLY A 64 -9.25 7.71 25.74
CA GLY A 64 -9.00 6.58 26.59
C GLY A 64 -7.63 5.94 26.30
N LYS A 65 -7.19 5.09 27.22
CA LYS A 65 -5.98 4.28 27.08
C LYS A 65 -6.33 2.82 27.37
N LEU A 66 -5.89 1.91 26.52
CA LEU A 66 -6.05 0.48 26.79
C LEU A 66 -5.02 0.04 27.84
N GLU A 67 -5.48 -0.75 28.81
CA GLU A 67 -4.60 -1.35 29.80
C GLU A 67 -3.83 -2.52 29.16
N GLN A 68 -2.52 -2.46 29.27
CA GLN A 68 -1.61 -3.45 28.69
C GLN A 68 -1.19 -4.45 29.79
N THR A 69 -1.95 -5.53 29.91
CA THR A 69 -1.65 -6.66 30.79
C THR A 69 -1.07 -7.83 29.99
N VAL A 70 -0.50 -8.82 30.71
CA VAL A 70 -0.04 -10.06 30.07
C VAL A 70 -1.20 -10.80 29.40
N GLU A 71 -2.39 -10.75 30.01
CA GLU A 71 -3.59 -11.37 29.45
C GLU A 71 -4.03 -10.68 28.16
N SER A 72 -3.98 -9.35 28.12
CA SER A 72 -4.45 -8.56 26.97
C SER A 72 -3.45 -8.47 25.82
N PHE A 73 -2.14 -8.42 26.09
CA PHE A 73 -1.12 -8.18 25.07
C PHE A 73 0.06 -9.18 25.10
N GLY A 74 0.01 -10.20 25.96
CA GLY A 74 1.06 -11.21 26.10
C GLY A 74 2.22 -10.76 26.99
N ALA A 75 3.07 -11.72 27.32
CA ALA A 75 4.27 -11.48 28.12
C ALA A 75 5.45 -11.01 27.24
N PRO A 76 6.28 -10.07 27.74
CA PRO A 76 7.52 -9.72 27.07
C PRO A 76 8.40 -10.97 26.87
N ASN A 77 8.90 -11.20 25.66
CA ASN A 77 9.82 -12.29 25.38
C ASN A 77 11.25 -11.89 25.75
N PRO A 78 11.86 -12.43 26.82
CA PRO A 78 13.19 -12.06 27.25
C PRO A 78 14.28 -12.43 26.25
N GLU A 79 14.06 -13.42 25.38
CA GLU A 79 15.04 -13.85 24.36
C GLU A 79 15.12 -12.90 23.18
N LYS A 80 14.05 -12.12 22.93
CA LYS A 80 13.98 -11.12 21.84
C LYS A 80 14.54 -9.74 22.23
N ARG A 81 15.17 -9.60 23.40
CA ARG A 81 15.68 -8.31 23.87
C ARG A 81 16.89 -7.85 23.07
N VAL A 82 16.82 -6.68 22.47
CA VAL A 82 17.99 -5.95 22.03
C VAL A 82 18.68 -5.39 23.26
N LYS A 83 20.01 -5.61 23.37
CA LYS A 83 20.82 -5.16 24.54
C LYS A 83 20.61 -3.66 24.80
N GLY A 84 20.12 -3.34 26.00
CA GLY A 84 19.90 -1.95 26.45
C GLY A 84 18.47 -1.41 26.28
N VAL A 85 17.57 -2.14 25.64
CA VAL A 85 16.15 -1.74 25.51
C VAL A 85 15.30 -2.53 26.51
N LYS A 86 14.59 -1.81 27.38
CA LYS A 86 13.61 -2.40 28.31
C LYS A 86 12.24 -2.37 27.65
N TYR A 87 11.78 -3.52 27.18
CA TYR A 87 10.39 -3.67 26.74
C TYR A 87 9.50 -3.93 27.96
N LYS A 88 8.49 -3.11 28.15
CA LYS A 88 7.54 -3.31 29.25
C LYS A 88 6.45 -4.30 28.87
N ASP A 89 6.01 -4.24 27.60
CA ASP A 89 4.85 -4.96 27.09
C ASP A 89 5.13 -5.52 25.70
N THR A 90 4.27 -6.41 25.20
CA THR A 90 4.39 -6.98 23.85
C THR A 90 4.02 -5.95 22.80
N TYR A 91 3.00 -5.12 23.06
CA TYR A 91 2.63 -4.01 22.18
C TYR A 91 3.77 -2.98 22.05
N THR A 92 4.07 -2.58 20.82
CA THR A 92 5.00 -1.49 20.52
C THR A 92 4.27 -0.32 19.88
N GLU A 93 3.66 -0.53 18.73
CA GLU A 93 2.99 0.52 17.96
C GLU A 93 2.09 -0.05 16.84
N GLY A 94 1.57 0.81 15.96
CA GLY A 94 0.87 0.44 14.73
C GLY A 94 -0.38 -0.40 14.94
N PRO A 95 -1.33 0.02 15.79
CA PRO A 95 -2.55 -0.73 16.01
C PRO A 95 -3.41 -0.76 14.73
N TRP A 96 -3.98 -1.92 14.44
CA TRP A 96 -4.95 -2.12 13.36
C TRP A 96 -6.15 -2.89 13.90
N LEU A 97 -7.33 -2.28 13.86
CA LEU A 97 -8.56 -2.97 14.26
C LEU A 97 -9.25 -3.57 13.04
N HIS A 98 -9.61 -4.85 13.16
CA HIS A 98 -10.35 -5.63 12.18
C HIS A 98 -11.52 -6.35 12.85
N LYS A 99 -12.63 -6.52 12.14
CA LYS A 99 -13.78 -7.29 12.62
C LYS A 99 -14.14 -8.38 11.63
N ARG A 100 -14.37 -9.57 12.13
CA ARG A 100 -14.83 -10.69 11.34
C ARG A 100 -15.73 -11.60 12.18
N GLU A 101 -16.88 -11.99 11.63
CA GLU A 101 -17.82 -12.92 12.28
C GLU A 101 -18.18 -12.52 13.72
N GLY A 102 -18.38 -11.22 13.96
CA GLY A 102 -18.74 -10.66 15.27
C GLY A 102 -17.61 -10.57 16.29
N LYS A 103 -16.38 -10.99 15.94
CA LYS A 103 -15.20 -10.85 16.79
C LYS A 103 -14.32 -9.69 16.31
N TYR A 104 -13.69 -9.02 17.26
CA TYR A 104 -12.73 -7.94 17.00
C TYR A 104 -11.32 -8.47 17.18
N TYR A 105 -10.44 -8.05 16.27
CA TYR A 105 -9.03 -8.40 16.22
C TYR A 105 -8.23 -7.10 16.25
N LEU A 106 -7.46 -6.89 17.28
CA LEU A 106 -6.52 -5.81 17.39
C LEU A 106 -5.13 -6.36 17.06
N LEU A 107 -4.62 -6.00 15.88
CA LEU A 107 -3.29 -6.37 15.41
C LEU A 107 -2.33 -5.23 15.69
N TYR A 108 -1.07 -5.53 15.95
CA TYR A 108 -0.08 -4.51 16.30
C TYR A 108 1.35 -5.00 16.07
N ALA A 109 2.25 -4.04 15.87
CA ALA A 109 3.68 -4.26 15.99
C ALA A 109 4.05 -4.54 17.44
N ALA A 110 4.86 -5.56 17.69
CA ALA A 110 5.13 -6.08 19.01
C ALA A 110 6.62 -6.38 19.23
N GLY A 111 7.00 -6.45 20.50
CA GLY A 111 8.32 -6.88 20.96
C GLY A 111 9.44 -5.84 20.86
N GLY A 112 9.11 -4.61 20.46
CA GLY A 112 10.08 -3.56 20.17
C GLY A 112 10.91 -3.86 18.92
N VAL A 113 11.93 -3.06 18.66
CA VAL A 113 12.80 -3.20 17.46
C VAL A 113 13.84 -4.30 17.66
N PRO A 114 13.95 -5.31 16.76
CA PRO A 114 13.10 -5.53 15.58
C PRO A 114 11.70 -6.02 15.95
N GLU A 115 10.70 -5.58 15.16
CA GLU A 115 9.30 -5.84 15.41
C GLU A 115 8.80 -7.10 14.72
N HIS A 116 7.91 -7.82 15.42
CA HIS A 116 7.03 -8.84 14.87
C HIS A 116 5.58 -8.34 14.93
N ILE A 117 4.65 -9.06 14.30
CA ILE A 117 3.22 -8.74 14.39
C ILE A 117 2.52 -9.75 15.30
N ALA A 118 1.81 -9.24 16.29
CA ALA A 118 0.97 -10.00 17.21
C ALA A 118 -0.47 -9.47 17.17
N TYR A 119 -1.38 -10.18 17.85
CA TYR A 119 -2.77 -9.74 17.93
C TYR A 119 -3.45 -10.20 19.21
N SER A 120 -4.52 -9.49 19.52
CA SER A 120 -5.48 -9.82 20.59
C SER A 120 -6.89 -9.83 20.03
N MET A 121 -7.78 -10.61 20.64
CA MET A 121 -9.19 -10.73 20.26
C MET A 121 -10.10 -10.22 21.37
N SER A 122 -11.29 -9.77 20.99
CA SER A 122 -12.34 -9.31 21.90
C SER A 122 -13.74 -9.50 21.30
N ASP A 123 -14.77 -9.41 22.15
CA ASP A 123 -16.17 -9.34 21.74
C ASP A 123 -16.65 -7.90 21.49
N GLY A 124 -15.81 -6.90 21.76
CA GLY A 124 -16.13 -5.49 21.53
C GLY A 124 -14.92 -4.67 21.06
N PRO A 125 -15.15 -3.50 20.43
CA PRO A 125 -14.07 -2.70 19.86
C PRO A 125 -13.10 -2.15 20.91
N LEU A 126 -13.50 -2.03 22.17
CA LEU A 126 -12.67 -1.50 23.26
C LEU A 126 -12.20 -2.57 24.24
N GLY A 127 -12.41 -3.86 23.93
CA GLY A 127 -12.07 -4.96 24.82
C GLY A 127 -13.25 -5.48 25.66
N PRO A 128 -12.98 -6.30 26.69
CA PRO A 128 -11.65 -6.72 27.15
C PRO A 128 -10.89 -7.55 26.10
N TRP A 129 -9.60 -7.28 25.99
CA TRP A 129 -8.72 -7.93 25.01
C TRP A 129 -8.10 -9.20 25.60
N LYS A 130 -7.93 -10.23 24.78
CA LYS A 130 -7.22 -11.46 25.08
C LYS A 130 -6.13 -11.68 24.03
N TYR A 131 -4.89 -11.79 24.49
CA TYR A 131 -3.75 -12.09 23.64
C TYR A 131 -3.89 -13.47 22.99
N MET A 132 -3.68 -13.53 21.70
CA MET A 132 -3.85 -14.76 20.90
C MET A 132 -2.54 -15.29 20.30
N GLY A 133 -1.47 -14.48 20.28
CA GLY A 133 -0.17 -14.90 19.75
C GLY A 133 0.36 -14.04 18.63
N GLU A 134 1.39 -14.56 17.98
CA GLU A 134 2.03 -13.93 16.83
C GLU A 134 1.29 -14.31 15.55
N ILE A 135 1.19 -13.35 14.61
CA ILE A 135 0.71 -13.58 13.24
C ILE A 135 1.93 -13.69 12.31
N MET A 136 2.84 -12.72 12.41
CA MET A 136 4.06 -12.70 11.61
C MET A 136 5.26 -12.62 12.55
N PRO A 137 5.95 -13.74 12.80
CA PRO A 137 7.17 -13.77 13.61
C PRO A 137 8.28 -12.91 13.00
N LEU A 138 9.35 -12.67 13.75
CA LEU A 138 10.54 -12.02 13.22
C LEU A 138 11.07 -12.76 11.99
N GLN A 139 11.21 -12.04 10.88
CA GLN A 139 11.69 -12.55 9.61
C GLN A 139 12.70 -11.59 9.00
N ASP A 140 13.56 -12.09 8.13
CA ASP A 140 14.46 -11.24 7.35
C ASP A 140 13.68 -10.51 6.24
N THR A 141 12.96 -9.46 6.61
CA THR A 141 12.22 -8.59 5.69
C THR A 141 13.06 -7.43 5.17
N GLY A 142 14.31 -7.25 5.65
CA GLY A 142 15.15 -6.08 5.34
C GLY A 142 14.75 -4.81 6.11
N SER A 143 13.65 -4.83 6.88
CA SER A 143 13.23 -3.74 7.77
C SER A 143 13.28 -4.20 9.22
N PHE A 144 13.59 -3.31 10.15
CA PHE A 144 13.57 -3.60 11.59
C PHE A 144 12.25 -3.18 12.25
N THR A 145 11.39 -2.46 11.53
CA THR A 145 10.00 -2.19 11.92
C THR A 145 9.04 -3.02 11.09
N ASN A 146 7.82 -3.24 11.59
CA ASN A 146 6.76 -3.89 10.83
C ASN A 146 5.38 -3.39 11.28
N HIS A 147 4.59 -2.90 10.34
CA HIS A 147 3.19 -2.54 10.56
C HIS A 147 2.32 -3.36 9.63
N CYS A 148 1.11 -3.66 10.08
CA CYS A 148 0.19 -4.52 9.32
C CYS A 148 -1.15 -3.87 9.05
N GLY A 149 -1.86 -4.47 8.10
CA GLY A 149 -3.27 -4.25 7.83
C GLY A 149 -3.92 -5.52 7.31
N VAL A 150 -5.18 -5.72 7.58
CA VAL A 150 -5.95 -6.89 7.13
C VAL A 150 -7.20 -6.43 6.41
N ILE A 151 -7.53 -7.10 5.32
CA ILE A 151 -8.80 -6.92 4.61
C ILE A 151 -9.31 -8.26 4.09
N ASP A 152 -10.61 -8.48 4.22
CA ASP A 152 -11.33 -9.52 3.49
C ASP A 152 -11.89 -8.92 2.19
N TYR A 153 -11.52 -9.49 1.05
CA TYR A 153 -11.87 -8.98 -0.26
C TYR A 153 -12.17 -10.10 -1.25
N LYS A 154 -13.35 -10.06 -1.85
CA LYS A 154 -13.83 -11.06 -2.85
C LYS A 154 -13.64 -12.51 -2.38
N GLY A 155 -13.97 -12.80 -1.12
CA GLY A 155 -13.93 -14.13 -0.55
C GLY A 155 -12.54 -14.63 -0.14
N ASN A 156 -11.54 -13.78 -0.18
CA ASN A 156 -10.18 -14.05 0.28
C ASN A 156 -9.78 -13.07 1.39
N SER A 157 -8.81 -13.47 2.21
CA SER A 157 -8.25 -12.63 3.28
C SER A 157 -6.80 -12.28 2.93
N TYR A 158 -6.46 -11.00 3.10
CA TYR A 158 -5.15 -10.45 2.75
C TYR A 158 -4.52 -9.76 3.94
N PHE A 159 -3.25 -10.06 4.16
CA PHE A 159 -2.42 -9.46 5.19
C PHE A 159 -1.37 -8.57 4.54
N PHE A 160 -1.48 -7.27 4.76
CA PHE A 160 -0.52 -6.28 4.29
C PHE A 160 0.53 -6.02 5.36
N TYR A 161 1.75 -5.84 4.94
CA TYR A 161 2.88 -5.50 5.80
C TYR A 161 3.93 -4.71 5.01
N HIS A 162 5.08 -4.41 5.60
CA HIS A 162 6.15 -3.77 4.85
C HIS A 162 7.48 -4.51 4.94
N THR A 163 8.31 -4.32 3.92
CA THR A 163 9.66 -4.87 3.79
C THR A 163 10.65 -3.79 3.37
N GLY A 164 11.94 -4.05 3.50
CA GLY A 164 13.02 -3.26 2.92
C GLY A 164 13.71 -3.98 1.75
N LYS A 165 13.03 -4.90 1.05
CA LYS A 165 13.64 -5.79 0.05
C LYS A 165 13.75 -5.19 -1.35
N LEU A 166 13.01 -4.12 -1.67
CA LEU A 166 13.17 -3.46 -2.95
C LEU A 166 14.50 -2.68 -3.02
N PRO A 167 15.04 -2.44 -4.23
CA PRO A 167 16.26 -1.66 -4.41
C PRO A 167 16.21 -0.31 -3.70
N GLY A 168 17.27 -0.01 -2.93
CA GLY A 168 17.32 1.18 -2.07
C GLY A 168 16.50 1.10 -0.77
N GLY A 169 15.89 -0.04 -0.48
CA GLY A 169 15.18 -0.31 0.77
C GLY A 169 16.13 -0.68 1.93
N GLY A 170 15.55 -0.85 3.11
CA GLY A 170 16.25 -1.20 4.34
C GLY A 170 16.01 -0.19 5.46
N GLY A 171 16.03 -0.63 6.70
CA GLY A 171 15.74 0.24 7.83
C GLY A 171 14.39 0.92 7.71
N PHE A 172 14.38 2.23 7.50
CA PHE A 172 13.18 3.05 7.27
C PHE A 172 12.78 3.19 5.79
N GLY A 173 13.61 2.70 4.85
CA GLY A 173 13.27 2.61 3.43
C GLY A 173 12.35 1.40 3.18
N ARG A 174 11.04 1.61 3.23
CA ARG A 174 10.03 0.56 3.28
C ARG A 174 9.22 0.45 2.00
N SER A 175 8.80 -0.77 1.68
CA SER A 175 7.92 -1.10 0.56
C SER A 175 6.75 -1.94 1.04
N ALA A 176 5.57 -1.74 0.48
CA ALA A 176 4.40 -2.56 0.79
C ALA A 176 4.58 -4.00 0.28
N ALA A 177 4.13 -4.94 1.08
CA ALA A 177 4.03 -6.36 0.74
C ALA A 177 2.66 -6.89 1.16
N VAL A 178 2.23 -7.99 0.58
CA VAL A 178 0.93 -8.60 0.85
C VAL A 178 1.01 -10.11 0.72
N GLU A 179 0.36 -10.82 1.67
CA GLU A 179 0.16 -12.26 1.65
C GLU A 179 -1.33 -12.59 1.67
N GLN A 180 -1.73 -13.60 0.95
CA GLN A 180 -3.05 -14.19 1.07
C GLN A 180 -3.04 -15.28 2.14
N PHE A 181 -4.05 -15.29 2.99
CA PHE A 181 -4.16 -16.31 4.04
C PHE A 181 -5.59 -16.82 4.20
N LYS A 182 -5.76 -17.87 4.98
CA LYS A 182 -7.05 -18.36 5.46
C LYS A 182 -7.01 -18.45 6.97
N TYR A 183 -8.05 -17.95 7.63
CA TYR A 183 -8.21 -18.13 9.07
C TYR A 183 -8.24 -19.60 9.45
N ASN A 184 -7.77 -19.94 10.63
CA ASN A 184 -7.95 -21.26 11.23
C ASN A 184 -9.44 -21.54 11.46
N ALA A 185 -9.82 -22.81 11.65
CA ALA A 185 -11.21 -23.21 11.84
C ALA A 185 -11.88 -22.56 13.06
N ASP A 186 -11.09 -22.16 14.06
CA ASP A 186 -11.54 -21.44 15.26
C ASP A 186 -11.57 -19.92 15.11
N GLY A 187 -11.33 -19.40 13.91
CA GLY A 187 -11.29 -17.98 13.60
C GLY A 187 -9.98 -17.28 13.95
N THR A 188 -8.98 -17.98 14.46
CA THR A 188 -7.67 -17.39 14.75
C THR A 188 -6.82 -17.19 13.48
N PHE A 189 -5.80 -16.33 13.57
CA PHE A 189 -4.84 -16.17 12.48
C PHE A 189 -3.86 -17.35 12.43
N PRO A 190 -3.49 -17.83 11.23
CA PRO A 190 -2.32 -18.69 11.08
C PRO A 190 -1.04 -17.85 11.22
N ILE A 191 0.09 -18.53 11.34
CA ILE A 191 1.41 -17.88 11.13
C ILE A 191 1.56 -17.53 9.65
N ILE A 192 1.87 -16.27 9.35
CA ILE A 192 2.09 -15.74 8.01
C ILE A 192 3.58 -15.51 7.80
N ASN A 193 4.13 -16.10 6.74
CA ASN A 193 5.52 -15.91 6.33
C ASN A 193 5.59 -14.99 5.13
N ALA A 194 6.59 -14.10 5.14
CA ALA A 194 6.86 -13.21 4.01
C ALA A 194 7.33 -14.01 2.79
N THR A 195 6.70 -13.79 1.64
CA THR A 195 7.09 -14.40 0.37
C THR A 195 7.67 -13.36 -0.60
N ARG A 196 8.26 -13.83 -1.70
CA ARG A 196 8.72 -12.96 -2.80
C ARG A 196 7.72 -12.93 -3.95
N GLU A 197 6.90 -13.96 -4.05
CA GLU A 197 5.94 -14.16 -5.13
C GLU A 197 4.73 -13.26 -4.98
N GLY A 198 4.39 -12.88 -3.75
CA GLY A 198 3.19 -12.13 -3.43
C GLY A 198 1.93 -12.96 -3.67
N VAL A 199 0.81 -12.28 -3.91
CA VAL A 199 -0.50 -12.92 -4.08
C VAL A 199 -0.88 -13.06 -5.55
N SER A 200 -1.75 -14.02 -5.83
CA SER A 200 -2.38 -14.14 -7.16
C SER A 200 -3.30 -12.94 -7.42
N PRO A 201 -3.42 -12.46 -8.66
CA PRO A 201 -4.37 -11.43 -9.03
C PRO A 201 -5.82 -11.84 -8.70
N VAL A 202 -6.63 -10.87 -8.28
CA VAL A 202 -8.04 -11.13 -7.90
C VAL A 202 -8.98 -11.09 -9.10
N GLY A 203 -8.49 -10.68 -10.24
CA GLY A 203 -9.22 -10.58 -11.50
C GLY A 203 -8.32 -10.00 -12.57
N THR A 204 -8.87 -9.80 -13.76
CA THR A 204 -8.16 -9.22 -14.89
C THR A 204 -8.37 -7.72 -14.99
N LEU A 205 -7.41 -7.00 -15.55
CA LEU A 205 -7.49 -5.59 -15.86
C LEU A 205 -8.06 -5.39 -17.25
N ASN A 206 -9.12 -4.59 -17.39
CA ASN A 206 -9.64 -4.16 -18.69
C ASN A 206 -8.77 -3.02 -19.26
N PRO A 207 -7.95 -3.25 -20.29
CA PRO A 207 -7.07 -2.22 -20.85
C PRO A 207 -7.79 -1.23 -21.77
N TYR A 208 -9.06 -1.46 -22.11
CA TYR A 208 -9.84 -0.63 -23.02
C TYR A 208 -10.53 0.55 -22.31
N GLU A 209 -10.49 0.58 -20.99
CA GLU A 209 -10.87 1.72 -20.17
C GLU A 209 -9.63 2.52 -19.75
N ARG A 210 -9.83 3.71 -19.18
CA ARG A 210 -8.73 4.48 -18.59
C ARG A 210 -8.14 3.72 -17.42
N VAL A 211 -6.83 3.52 -17.43
CA VAL A 211 -6.05 2.92 -16.35
C VAL A 211 -5.05 3.96 -15.89
N GLU A 212 -5.06 4.27 -14.61
CA GLU A 212 -4.09 5.18 -14.00
C GLU A 212 -2.69 4.55 -14.00
N ALA A 213 -1.65 5.34 -14.28
CA ALA A 213 -0.29 4.83 -14.42
C ALA A 213 0.28 4.24 -13.13
N GLU A 214 -0.25 4.66 -11.98
CA GLU A 214 0.06 4.10 -10.67
C GLU A 214 -0.65 2.78 -10.36
N THR A 215 -1.40 2.19 -11.30
CA THR A 215 -1.88 0.81 -11.24
C THR A 215 -0.70 -0.13 -11.49
N ILE A 216 0.05 -0.43 -10.44
CA ILE A 216 1.35 -1.09 -10.48
C ILE A 216 1.31 -2.41 -9.72
N ALA A 217 1.74 -3.51 -10.36
CA ALA A 217 2.05 -4.76 -9.69
C ALA A 217 3.51 -4.78 -9.20
N PHE A 218 4.42 -4.18 -9.97
CA PHE A 218 5.83 -3.99 -9.60
C PHE A 218 6.42 -2.82 -10.39
N SER A 219 7.41 -2.13 -9.81
CA SER A 219 8.13 -1.05 -10.51
C SER A 219 9.56 -0.93 -10.02
N GLU A 220 10.41 -0.33 -10.84
CA GLU A 220 11.77 0.04 -10.48
C GLU A 220 12.06 1.46 -10.97
N GLY A 221 12.68 2.26 -10.10
CA GLY A 221 13.18 3.61 -10.36
C GLY A 221 12.15 4.73 -10.26
N VAL A 222 10.89 4.47 -10.49
CA VAL A 222 9.83 5.49 -10.54
C VAL A 222 9.32 5.93 -9.16
N LYS A 223 8.71 7.11 -9.10
CA LYS A 223 7.99 7.65 -7.93
C LYS A 223 6.57 8.06 -8.35
N SER A 224 5.68 8.20 -7.37
CA SER A 224 4.37 8.81 -7.56
C SER A 224 4.34 10.20 -6.92
N GLU A 225 3.69 11.15 -7.57
CA GLU A 225 3.50 12.51 -7.10
C GLU A 225 2.05 12.95 -7.24
N PRO A 226 1.52 13.77 -6.30
CA PRO A 226 0.17 14.30 -6.39
C PRO A 226 0.09 15.52 -7.31
N ASN A 227 -1.03 15.66 -8.02
CA ASN A 227 -1.38 16.86 -8.78
C ASN A 227 -2.86 17.20 -8.59
N VAL A 228 -3.16 18.50 -8.42
CA VAL A 228 -4.54 18.96 -8.16
C VAL A 228 -5.51 18.71 -9.32
N LYS A 229 -4.99 18.57 -10.55
CA LYS A 229 -5.81 18.42 -11.77
C LYS A 229 -5.96 16.96 -12.20
N THR A 230 -4.90 16.17 -12.06
CA THR A 230 -4.84 14.79 -12.55
C THR A 230 -4.95 13.73 -11.44
N GLY A 231 -4.82 14.12 -10.19
CA GLY A 231 -4.77 13.18 -9.08
C GLY A 231 -3.34 12.77 -8.75
N ILE A 232 -3.01 11.50 -8.87
CA ILE A 232 -1.65 10.97 -8.72
C ILE A 232 -1.13 10.63 -10.12
N TYR A 233 0.16 10.80 -10.32
CA TYR A 233 0.85 10.42 -11.55
C TYR A 233 2.23 9.84 -11.25
N ILE A 234 2.81 9.11 -12.20
CA ILE A 234 4.17 8.58 -12.10
C ILE A 234 5.18 9.63 -12.55
N SER A 235 6.17 9.85 -11.70
CA SER A 235 7.25 10.82 -11.82
C SER A 235 8.61 10.14 -11.64
N GLU A 236 9.69 10.95 -11.67
CA GLU A 236 11.09 10.53 -11.53
C GLU A 236 11.46 9.38 -12.49
N ILE A 237 10.86 9.40 -13.68
CA ILE A 237 11.10 8.41 -14.72
C ILE A 237 12.45 8.65 -15.38
N HIS A 238 13.34 7.67 -15.35
CA HIS A 238 14.67 7.69 -16.00
C HIS A 238 14.84 6.52 -16.96
N THR A 239 15.90 6.57 -17.77
CA THR A 239 16.24 5.48 -18.68
C THR A 239 16.58 4.19 -17.93
N GLY A 240 15.85 3.12 -18.23
CA GLY A 240 15.99 1.81 -17.62
C GLY A 240 14.94 1.51 -16.57
N ASP A 241 14.23 2.50 -16.07
CA ASP A 241 13.11 2.31 -15.16
C ASP A 241 11.95 1.61 -15.88
N TYR A 242 11.10 0.94 -15.10
CA TYR A 242 9.93 0.25 -15.65
C TYR A 242 8.79 0.11 -14.65
N ILE A 243 7.61 -0.16 -15.19
CA ILE A 243 6.40 -0.53 -14.46
C ILE A 243 5.90 -1.87 -15.02
N LYS A 244 5.55 -2.81 -14.14
CA LYS A 244 4.85 -4.04 -14.48
C LYS A 244 3.38 -3.93 -14.08
N VAL A 245 2.47 -4.31 -15.00
CA VAL A 245 1.04 -4.48 -14.73
C VAL A 245 0.67 -5.92 -15.06
N ARG A 246 -0.04 -6.60 -14.15
CA ARG A 246 -0.38 -8.01 -14.28
C ARG A 246 -1.80 -8.21 -14.80
N GLU A 247 -2.01 -9.38 -15.41
CA GLU A 247 -3.34 -9.90 -15.77
C GLU A 247 -4.17 -8.92 -16.63
N VAL A 248 -3.54 -8.28 -17.62
CA VAL A 248 -4.20 -7.38 -18.57
C VAL A 248 -4.93 -8.20 -19.63
N ASP A 249 -6.26 -8.12 -19.65
CA ASP A 249 -7.11 -8.93 -20.56
C ASP A 249 -7.41 -8.18 -21.87
N PHE A 250 -6.68 -8.52 -22.91
CA PHE A 250 -6.91 -7.99 -24.26
C PHE A 250 -8.10 -8.68 -24.98
N GLY A 251 -8.64 -9.76 -24.41
CA GLY A 251 -9.67 -10.57 -25.06
C GLY A 251 -9.16 -11.30 -26.31
N ASN A 252 -10.08 -11.61 -27.22
CA ASN A 252 -9.77 -12.39 -28.41
C ASN A 252 -9.37 -11.58 -29.66
N LYS A 253 -9.30 -10.24 -29.52
CA LYS A 253 -8.91 -9.33 -30.62
C LYS A 253 -7.86 -8.36 -30.12
N SER A 254 -6.77 -8.26 -30.86
CA SER A 254 -5.71 -7.28 -30.59
C SER A 254 -6.24 -5.85 -30.68
N PRO A 255 -5.81 -4.95 -29.77
CA PRO A 255 -6.00 -3.52 -29.96
C PRO A 255 -5.27 -3.02 -31.20
N LYS A 256 -5.63 -1.83 -31.67
CA LYS A 256 -4.96 -1.16 -32.79
C LYS A 256 -4.03 -0.06 -32.32
N ARG A 257 -4.36 0.60 -31.20
CA ARG A 257 -3.61 1.73 -30.67
C ARG A 257 -3.40 1.66 -29.18
N PHE A 258 -2.29 2.17 -28.76
CA PHE A 258 -1.98 2.54 -27.37
C PHE A 258 -2.09 4.04 -27.19
N THR A 259 -2.72 4.50 -26.15
CA THR A 259 -2.92 5.92 -25.81
C THR A 259 -2.40 6.16 -24.41
N ALA A 260 -1.62 7.22 -24.21
CA ALA A 260 -1.12 7.61 -22.89
C ALA A 260 -1.15 9.13 -22.71
N THR A 261 -1.40 9.57 -21.49
CA THR A 261 -1.27 11.00 -21.11
C THR A 261 0.02 11.19 -20.34
N VAL A 262 0.84 12.10 -20.84
CA VAL A 262 2.21 12.34 -20.39
C VAL A 262 2.54 13.83 -20.37
N ALA A 263 3.56 14.21 -19.59
CA ALA A 263 4.07 15.59 -19.58
C ALA A 263 5.60 15.59 -19.48
N SER A 264 6.26 16.49 -20.24
CA SER A 264 7.71 16.65 -20.20
C SER A 264 8.14 18.09 -20.42
N ALA A 265 8.97 18.62 -19.54
CA ALA A 265 9.62 19.93 -19.73
C ALA A 265 10.88 19.85 -20.61
N LEU A 266 11.43 18.65 -20.79
CA LEU A 266 12.64 18.39 -21.57
C LEU A 266 12.29 17.70 -22.89
N ARG A 267 13.27 17.00 -23.48
CA ARG A 267 13.09 16.31 -24.78
C ARG A 267 12.19 15.06 -24.69
N GLY A 268 11.69 14.73 -23.48
CA GLY A 268 10.93 13.52 -23.25
C GLY A 268 11.77 12.26 -23.38
N GLY A 269 11.23 11.27 -24.07
CA GLY A 269 11.86 9.97 -24.26
C GLY A 269 10.94 9.03 -25.02
N THR A 270 11.10 7.74 -24.78
CA THR A 270 10.27 6.67 -25.35
C THR A 270 9.66 5.84 -24.26
N LEU A 271 8.38 5.57 -24.36
CA LEU A 271 7.64 4.60 -23.56
C LEU A 271 7.42 3.37 -24.45
N GLU A 272 8.10 2.26 -24.13
CA GLU A 272 7.87 0.98 -24.76
C GLU A 272 6.84 0.19 -23.97
N VAL A 273 5.87 -0.42 -24.63
CA VAL A 273 4.94 -1.38 -24.05
C VAL A 273 5.35 -2.77 -24.51
N ARG A 274 5.68 -3.64 -23.54
CA ARG A 274 6.18 -4.99 -23.78
C ARG A 274 5.34 -6.03 -23.06
N THR A 275 5.38 -7.28 -23.52
CA THR A 275 4.82 -8.45 -22.81
C THR A 275 5.95 -9.31 -22.24
N ASP A 276 5.61 -10.17 -21.29
CA ASP A 276 6.44 -11.20 -20.68
C ASP A 276 7.58 -10.69 -19.78
N SER A 277 8.34 -9.70 -20.24
CA SER A 277 9.46 -9.11 -19.50
C SER A 277 9.85 -7.73 -20.03
N ILE A 278 10.76 -7.04 -19.33
CA ILE A 278 11.33 -5.75 -19.77
C ILE A 278 12.08 -5.83 -21.11
N SER A 279 12.52 -7.01 -21.51
CA SER A 279 13.16 -7.30 -22.81
C SER A 279 12.28 -8.15 -23.73
N GLY A 280 11.06 -8.45 -23.32
CA GLY A 280 10.10 -9.25 -24.06
C GLY A 280 9.56 -8.57 -25.33
N PRO A 281 8.59 -9.19 -26.00
CA PRO A 281 8.01 -8.66 -27.24
C PRO A 281 7.50 -7.23 -27.10
N LEU A 282 7.96 -6.35 -28.00
CA LEU A 282 7.47 -4.97 -28.12
C LEU A 282 6.10 -4.99 -28.82
N ILE A 283 5.07 -4.44 -28.16
CA ILE A 283 3.72 -4.33 -28.72
C ILE A 283 3.32 -2.92 -29.11
N ALA A 284 3.91 -1.90 -28.46
CA ALA A 284 3.77 -0.49 -28.87
C ALA A 284 4.99 0.31 -28.43
N GLU A 285 5.27 1.38 -29.17
CA GLU A 285 6.33 2.33 -28.85
C GLU A 285 5.81 3.76 -29.01
N LEU A 286 5.78 4.52 -27.91
CA LEU A 286 5.30 5.89 -27.90
C LEU A 286 6.48 6.86 -27.71
N THR A 287 6.79 7.65 -28.73
CA THR A 287 7.74 8.74 -28.63
C THR A 287 7.10 9.94 -27.95
N ILE A 288 7.73 10.44 -26.90
CA ILE A 288 7.24 11.55 -26.09
C ILE A 288 8.16 12.76 -26.32
N PRO A 289 7.66 13.81 -26.99
CA PRO A 289 8.41 15.06 -27.16
C PRO A 289 8.30 15.93 -25.91
N SER A 290 8.97 17.08 -25.90
CA SER A 290 8.63 18.13 -24.93
C SER A 290 7.17 18.53 -25.08
N THR A 291 6.47 18.61 -23.95
CA THR A 291 5.09 19.10 -23.91
C THR A 291 4.99 20.55 -23.43
N GLY A 292 6.14 21.14 -23.04
CA GLY A 292 6.22 22.52 -22.56
C GLY A 292 6.32 22.67 -21.04
N GLY A 293 6.29 21.57 -20.28
CA GLY A 293 6.41 21.60 -18.82
C GLY A 293 6.09 20.25 -18.18
N TRP A 294 6.51 20.06 -16.92
CA TRP A 294 6.30 18.82 -16.17
C TRP A 294 4.82 18.53 -15.83
N GLU A 295 3.95 19.53 -15.97
CA GLU A 295 2.50 19.42 -15.78
C GLU A 295 1.70 19.87 -17.02
N CYS A 296 2.39 20.08 -18.14
CA CYS A 296 1.74 20.36 -19.42
C CYS A 296 1.34 19.04 -20.09
N TRP A 297 0.25 18.48 -19.62
CA TRP A 297 -0.25 17.16 -20.02
C TRP A 297 -0.69 17.13 -21.48
N LYS A 298 -0.24 16.11 -22.22
CA LYS A 298 -0.68 15.79 -23.58
C LYS A 298 -1.01 14.32 -23.69
N THR A 299 -2.13 14.04 -24.35
CA THR A 299 -2.52 12.68 -24.72
C THR A 299 -1.91 12.34 -26.06
N LEU A 300 -1.07 11.32 -26.10
CA LEU A 300 -0.35 10.85 -27.29
C LEU A 300 -0.81 9.43 -27.63
N GLN A 301 -0.59 9.02 -28.88
CA GLN A 301 -0.97 7.70 -29.37
C GLN A 301 0.16 7.05 -30.15
N ALA A 302 0.21 5.72 -30.09
CA ALA A 302 1.07 4.89 -30.92
C ALA A 302 0.27 3.70 -31.48
N ASP A 303 0.61 3.24 -32.67
CA ASP A 303 0.01 2.04 -33.26
C ASP A 303 0.58 0.78 -32.57
N ILE A 304 -0.22 -0.27 -32.54
CA ILE A 304 0.23 -1.59 -32.07
C ILE A 304 1.07 -2.20 -33.19
N VAL A 305 2.35 -2.42 -32.92
CA VAL A 305 3.32 -2.96 -33.88
C VAL A 305 3.34 -4.50 -33.92
N LYS A 306 2.90 -5.13 -32.85
CA LYS A 306 2.75 -6.59 -32.76
C LYS A 306 1.42 -6.94 -32.13
N PRO A 307 0.57 -7.79 -32.76
CA PRO A 307 -0.70 -8.21 -32.18
C PRO A 307 -0.53 -8.85 -30.81
N VAL A 308 -1.45 -8.53 -29.90
CA VAL A 308 -1.53 -9.08 -28.55
C VAL A 308 -2.98 -9.47 -28.23
N THR A 309 -3.20 -10.64 -27.64
CA THR A 309 -4.52 -11.16 -27.27
C THR A 309 -4.43 -11.96 -25.97
N GLY A 310 -5.60 -12.24 -25.39
CA GLY A 310 -5.69 -12.98 -24.12
C GLY A 310 -5.20 -12.16 -22.94
N ILE A 311 -4.94 -12.85 -21.85
CA ILE A 311 -4.45 -12.25 -20.60
C ILE A 311 -2.93 -12.21 -20.66
N GLN A 312 -2.34 -11.03 -20.43
CA GLN A 312 -0.90 -10.79 -20.52
C GLN A 312 -0.42 -9.95 -19.33
N ASP A 313 0.79 -10.22 -18.86
CA ASP A 313 1.54 -9.22 -18.07
C ASP A 313 2.18 -8.22 -19.04
N ILE A 314 1.99 -6.93 -18.79
CA ILE A 314 2.62 -5.87 -19.59
C ILE A 314 3.68 -5.12 -18.78
N TYR A 315 4.66 -4.62 -19.52
CA TYR A 315 5.76 -3.83 -18.98
C TYR A 315 5.85 -2.50 -19.73
N PHE A 316 5.77 -1.42 -19.00
CA PHE A 316 6.12 -0.09 -19.51
C PHE A 316 7.60 0.15 -19.23
N VAL A 317 8.41 0.17 -20.26
CA VAL A 317 9.86 0.35 -20.15
C VAL A 317 10.22 1.74 -20.68
N PHE A 318 10.95 2.51 -19.89
CA PHE A 318 11.25 3.89 -20.17
C PHE A 318 12.67 4.05 -20.74
N LYS A 319 12.79 4.77 -21.87
CA LYS A 319 14.05 4.98 -22.56
C LYS A 319 14.26 6.44 -22.94
N GLY A 320 15.50 6.90 -22.88
CA GLY A 320 15.86 8.25 -23.26
C GLY A 320 17.30 8.58 -22.86
N ARG A 321 17.58 9.86 -22.67
CA ARG A 321 18.92 10.32 -22.30
C ARG A 321 19.25 9.91 -20.86
N LYS A 322 20.39 9.26 -20.66
CA LYS A 322 20.89 8.88 -19.33
C LYS A 322 21.10 10.11 -18.43
N GLY A 323 20.78 9.97 -17.15
CA GLY A 323 20.95 11.01 -16.13
C GLY A 323 19.96 12.17 -16.20
N CYS A 324 18.90 12.04 -16.99
CA CYS A 324 17.84 13.04 -17.08
C CYS A 324 16.50 12.41 -16.74
N LYS A 325 15.65 13.15 -16.01
CA LYS A 325 14.22 12.87 -15.91
C LYS A 325 13.61 12.98 -17.31
N LEU A 326 12.84 11.98 -17.72
CA LEU A 326 12.31 11.89 -19.08
C LEU A 326 10.95 12.58 -19.21
N PHE A 327 9.96 12.09 -18.51
CA PHE A 327 8.59 12.61 -18.54
C PHE A 327 7.82 12.16 -17.28
N ASN A 328 6.63 12.71 -17.10
CA ASN A 328 5.62 12.25 -16.16
C ASN A 328 4.56 11.45 -16.91
N PHE A 329 3.96 10.44 -16.28
CA PHE A 329 2.99 9.54 -16.87
C PHE A 329 1.75 9.45 -15.96
N ASP A 330 0.57 9.84 -16.50
CA ASP A 330 -0.67 9.99 -15.75
C ASP A 330 -1.60 8.76 -15.91
N TRP A 331 -2.00 8.46 -17.16
CA TRP A 331 -2.87 7.32 -17.43
C TRP A 331 -2.63 6.77 -18.83
N TYR A 332 -3.17 5.57 -19.07
CA TYR A 332 -3.15 4.92 -20.38
C TYR A 332 -4.44 4.19 -20.69
N LYS A 333 -4.62 3.83 -21.95
CA LYS A 333 -5.60 2.85 -22.42
C LYS A 333 -5.19 2.30 -23.78
N PHE A 334 -5.77 1.16 -24.11
CA PHE A 334 -5.71 0.59 -25.45
C PHE A 334 -7.02 0.85 -26.20
N ASN A 335 -6.96 0.89 -27.53
CA ASN A 335 -8.12 1.18 -28.39
C ASN A 335 -8.22 0.10 -29.47
N ARG A 336 -9.45 -0.34 -29.76
CA ARG A 336 -9.78 -1.36 -30.77
C ARG A 336 -9.83 -0.79 -32.18
#